data_b0714c5d9b2178e081aba4f814dbfe67
#
_entry.id   b0714c5d9b2178e081aba4f814dbfe67
#
_cell.length_a   1.000
_cell.length_b   1.000
_cell.length_c   1.000
_cell.angle_alpha   90.00
_cell.angle_beta   90.00
_cell.angle_gamma   90.00
#
_symmetry.space_group_name_H-M   'P 1'
#
loop_
_entity.id
_entity.type
_entity.pdbx_description
1 polymer ?
#
loop_
_entity_poly.entity_id
_entity_poly.type
_entity_poly.pdbx_seq_one_letter_code
_entity_poly.pdbx_strand_id
1 'polypeptide(L)'
;MTAANPNQDYQVVTVISGSTSGENPWLSTPPGTIQEGATLVVVFGSGGASTAVVIYDALSGTEFSSSLSLTLTHPISLSGTGLYTMSGADGQRGTSGYDNAASNETGFFNGAQISGPPVAASDWDGAAGLPLVQLWDVHTHIVRYAPTSSTVEYTAETGDCLVPVVFVLQATTP
;
A
#
# COMPACT_ATOMS: atom_id res chain seq x y z
N MET A 1 -21.88 8.90 12.03
CA MET A 1 -21.54 7.50 12.27
C MET A 1 -21.32 7.33 13.76
N THR A 2 -22.09 6.51 14.41
CA THR A 2 -21.83 6.08 15.79
C THR A 2 -20.57 5.23 15.77
N ALA A 3 -19.64 5.50 16.67
CA ALA A 3 -18.41 4.70 16.79
C ALA A 3 -18.81 3.23 16.96
N ALA A 4 -18.53 2.43 15.95
CA ALA A 4 -18.63 0.99 16.06
C ALA A 4 -17.63 0.53 17.11
N ASN A 5 -17.99 -0.50 17.88
CA ASN A 5 -17.05 -1.13 18.80
C ASN A 5 -15.81 -1.58 18.00
N PRO A 6 -14.62 -1.03 18.25
CA PRO A 6 -13.44 -1.37 17.46
C PRO A 6 -12.99 -2.83 17.61
N ASN A 7 -13.50 -3.50 18.65
CA ASN A 7 -13.19 -4.89 18.96
C ASN A 7 -14.30 -5.82 18.46
N GLN A 8 -14.56 -5.80 17.17
CA GLN A 8 -15.51 -6.73 16.54
C GLN A 8 -14.88 -7.38 15.32
N ASP A 9 -15.42 -8.52 14.92
CA ASP A 9 -15.02 -9.15 13.66
C ASP A 9 -15.54 -8.33 12.48
N TYR A 10 -14.69 -8.09 11.52
CA TYR A 10 -15.02 -7.44 10.26
C TYR A 10 -15.02 -8.49 9.16
N GLN A 11 -16.09 -8.52 8.38
CA GLN A 11 -16.18 -9.37 7.22
C GLN A 11 -16.09 -8.52 5.94
N VAL A 12 -15.14 -8.84 5.08
CA VAL A 12 -15.06 -8.31 3.73
C VAL A 12 -15.78 -9.29 2.81
N VAL A 13 -16.81 -8.82 2.14
CA VAL A 13 -17.52 -9.60 1.13
C VAL A 13 -17.23 -8.95 -0.22
N THR A 14 -16.54 -9.67 -1.08
CA THR A 14 -16.28 -9.25 -2.45
C THR A 14 -17.25 -9.94 -3.37
N VAL A 15 -17.92 -9.17 -4.24
CA VAL A 15 -18.75 -9.69 -5.30
C VAL A 15 -17.91 -9.73 -6.57
N ILE A 16 -17.35 -10.89 -6.86
CA ILE A 16 -16.59 -11.14 -8.08
C ILE A 16 -17.46 -11.88 -9.10
N SER A 17 -17.38 -11.48 -10.37
CA SER A 17 -17.97 -12.25 -11.45
C SER A 17 -16.94 -13.29 -11.92
N GLY A 18 -17.06 -14.51 -11.43
CA GLY A 18 -16.15 -15.60 -11.77
C GLY A 18 -15.78 -16.44 -10.56
N SER A 19 -14.91 -17.39 -10.77
CA SER A 19 -14.38 -18.27 -9.71
C SER A 19 -12.86 -18.15 -9.70
N THR A 20 -12.30 -17.93 -8.53
CA THR A 20 -10.84 -17.98 -8.33
C THR A 20 -10.32 -19.41 -8.28
N SER A 21 -11.20 -20.40 -8.05
CA SER A 21 -10.91 -21.85 -7.97
C SER A 21 -9.75 -22.24 -7.04
N GLY A 22 -9.16 -21.29 -6.32
CA GLY A 22 -7.97 -21.50 -5.50
C GLY A 22 -6.72 -21.90 -6.29
N GLU A 23 -6.69 -21.57 -7.57
CA GLU A 23 -5.56 -21.89 -8.42
C GLU A 23 -4.39 -20.92 -8.23
N ASN A 24 -3.20 -21.38 -8.55
CA ASN A 24 -1.98 -20.58 -8.46
C ASN A 24 -2.01 -19.45 -9.51
N PRO A 25 -1.96 -18.17 -9.10
CA PRO A 25 -1.99 -17.03 -10.02
C PRO A 25 -0.78 -16.94 -10.95
N TRP A 26 0.30 -17.67 -10.62
CA TRP A 26 1.54 -17.70 -11.39
C TRP A 26 1.56 -18.75 -12.52
N LEU A 27 0.46 -19.44 -12.73
CA LEU A 27 0.32 -20.30 -13.89
C LEU A 27 0.18 -19.44 -15.15
N SER A 28 0.77 -19.90 -16.25
CA SER A 28 0.80 -19.20 -17.55
C SER A 28 -0.58 -18.91 -18.15
N THR A 29 -1.62 -19.44 -17.56
CA THR A 29 -3.02 -19.17 -17.93
C THR A 29 -3.81 -19.07 -16.64
N PRO A 30 -3.90 -17.88 -16.02
CA PRO A 30 -4.70 -17.72 -14.82
C PRO A 30 -6.18 -17.98 -15.13
N PRO A 31 -6.86 -18.78 -14.33
CA PRO A 31 -8.20 -19.33 -14.65
C PRO A 31 -9.34 -18.37 -14.45
N GLY A 32 -9.12 -17.12 -14.23
CA GLY A 32 -10.21 -16.17 -14.04
C GLY A 32 -9.83 -14.97 -13.19
N THR A 33 -10.77 -14.50 -12.39
CA THR A 33 -10.58 -13.34 -11.53
C THR A 33 -9.64 -13.67 -10.38
N ILE A 34 -8.56 -12.93 -10.25
CA ILE A 34 -7.62 -13.03 -9.13
C ILE A 34 -7.97 -11.95 -8.13
N GLN A 35 -8.05 -12.33 -6.85
CA GLN A 35 -8.15 -11.40 -5.73
C GLN A 35 -6.93 -11.60 -4.84
N GLU A 36 -6.08 -10.59 -4.74
CA GLU A 36 -4.81 -10.67 -4.03
C GLU A 36 -4.94 -10.35 -2.55
N GLY A 37 -5.82 -9.42 -2.19
CA GLY A 37 -6.03 -9.07 -0.79
C GLY A 37 -7.12 -8.04 -0.56
N ALA A 38 -7.19 -7.58 0.68
CA ALA A 38 -8.03 -6.46 1.09
C ALA A 38 -7.41 -5.79 2.32
N THR A 39 -7.55 -4.47 2.40
CA THR A 39 -7.08 -3.68 3.56
C THR A 39 -8.26 -3.06 4.28
N LEU A 40 -8.28 -3.24 5.60
CA LEU A 40 -9.18 -2.52 6.51
C LEU A 40 -8.42 -1.36 7.14
N VAL A 41 -8.85 -0.13 6.85
CA VAL A 41 -8.32 1.07 7.52
C VAL A 41 -9.23 1.44 8.67
N VAL A 42 -8.70 1.43 9.89
CA VAL A 42 -9.44 1.81 11.09
C VAL A 42 -8.86 3.09 11.66
N VAL A 43 -9.68 4.13 11.74
CA VAL A 43 -9.31 5.41 12.35
C VAL A 43 -10.00 5.53 13.69
N PHE A 44 -9.23 5.69 14.75
CA PHE A 44 -9.76 5.91 16.09
C PHE A 44 -9.11 7.11 16.76
N GLY A 45 -9.87 7.81 17.60
CA GLY A 45 -9.40 8.97 18.33
C GLY A 45 -9.34 8.69 19.84
N SER A 46 -8.25 9.12 20.47
CA SER A 46 -8.07 9.01 21.93
C SER A 46 -8.47 10.28 22.71
N GLY A 47 -9.06 11.27 22.04
CA GLY A 47 -9.51 12.53 22.65
C GLY A 47 -8.38 13.50 23.09
N GLY A 48 -7.18 13.32 22.57
CA GLY A 48 -5.99 14.09 22.91
C GLY A 48 -5.59 15.13 21.86
N ALA A 49 -4.37 15.03 21.35
CA ALA A 49 -3.78 15.99 20.43
C ALA A 49 -4.54 16.09 19.09
N SER A 50 -4.46 17.25 18.47
CA SER A 50 -4.93 17.46 17.11
C SER A 50 -4.14 16.62 16.13
N THR A 51 -4.66 15.47 15.76
CA THR A 51 -4.08 14.58 14.76
C THR A 51 -5.02 14.52 13.56
N ALA A 52 -4.48 14.78 12.40
CA ALA A 52 -5.20 14.60 11.15
C ALA A 52 -4.84 13.22 10.57
N VAL A 53 -5.85 12.53 10.07
CA VAL A 53 -5.70 11.35 9.24
C VAL A 53 -6.32 11.65 7.88
N VAL A 54 -5.54 11.50 6.83
CA VAL A 54 -6.02 11.68 5.44
C VAL A 54 -5.82 10.35 4.71
N ILE A 55 -6.90 9.87 4.12
CA ILE A 55 -6.92 8.61 3.36
C ILE A 55 -7.09 8.96 1.89
N TYR A 56 -6.23 8.42 1.05
CA TYR A 56 -6.29 8.54 -0.40
C TYR A 56 -6.62 7.18 -0.99
N ASP A 57 -7.66 7.14 -1.80
CA ASP A 57 -7.90 6.05 -2.72
C ASP A 57 -6.84 6.17 -3.83
N ALA A 58 -5.95 5.21 -3.87
CA ALA A 58 -4.77 5.25 -4.73
C ALA A 58 -4.87 4.28 -5.91
N LEU A 59 -6.04 3.71 -6.16
CA LEU A 59 -6.25 2.70 -7.19
C LEU A 59 -5.97 3.25 -8.59
N SER A 60 -4.70 3.29 -8.94
CA SER A 60 -4.24 3.54 -10.30
C SER A 60 -3.25 2.44 -10.66
N GLY A 61 -3.73 1.42 -11.35
CA GLY A 61 -2.85 0.35 -11.82
C GLY A 61 -1.81 0.91 -12.79
N THR A 62 -0.55 0.63 -12.53
CA THR A 62 0.51 0.81 -13.49
C THR A 62 0.82 -0.56 -14.08
N GLU A 63 0.28 -0.84 -15.25
CA GLU A 63 0.67 -2.06 -15.96
C GLU A 63 2.16 -2.00 -16.29
N PHE A 64 2.94 -2.90 -15.72
CA PHE A 64 4.37 -3.08 -16.01
C PHE A 64 5.16 -1.76 -16.09
N SER A 65 4.83 -0.81 -15.26
CA SER A 65 5.55 0.45 -15.21
C SER A 65 6.76 0.33 -14.30
N SER A 66 7.89 0.78 -14.78
CA SER A 66 9.11 0.89 -13.96
C SER A 66 9.03 2.03 -12.94
N SER A 67 7.96 2.80 -12.91
CA SER A 67 7.81 3.91 -11.96
C SER A 67 6.35 4.29 -11.74
N LEU A 68 6.05 4.66 -10.51
CA LEU A 68 4.80 5.26 -10.06
C LEU A 68 5.11 6.61 -9.46
N SER A 69 4.41 7.66 -9.86
CA SER A 69 4.54 8.99 -9.25
C SER A 69 3.15 9.58 -9.03
N LEU A 70 2.83 9.90 -7.77
CA LEU A 70 1.55 10.42 -7.36
C LEU A 70 1.72 11.68 -6.51
N THR A 71 0.82 12.64 -6.71
CA THR A 71 0.72 13.83 -5.85
C THR A 71 -0.48 13.69 -4.93
N LEU A 72 -0.22 13.67 -3.64
CA LEU A 72 -1.23 13.63 -2.58
C LEU A 72 -1.55 15.05 -2.16
N THR A 73 -2.65 15.60 -2.66
CA THR A 73 -3.12 16.94 -2.26
C THR A 73 -3.78 16.88 -0.88
N HIS A 74 -3.32 17.71 0.04
CA HIS A 74 -3.83 17.71 1.41
C HIS A 74 -5.07 18.62 1.53
N PRO A 75 -6.20 18.11 2.05
CA PRO A 75 -7.41 18.92 2.26
C PRO A 75 -7.24 19.93 3.39
N ILE A 76 -6.22 19.75 4.22
CA ILE A 76 -5.82 20.64 5.30
C ILE A 76 -4.30 20.82 5.23
N SER A 77 -3.79 21.93 5.76
CA SER A 77 -2.33 22.11 5.83
C SER A 77 -1.73 21.11 6.81
N LEU A 78 -0.75 20.36 6.33
CA LEU A 78 0.05 19.45 7.14
C LEU A 78 1.43 20.05 7.37
N SER A 79 2.05 19.71 8.48
CA SER A 79 3.41 20.19 8.77
C SER A 79 4.19 19.20 9.63
N GLY A 80 5.51 19.37 9.64
CA GLY A 80 6.38 18.55 10.47
C GLY A 80 6.52 17.11 9.99
N THR A 81 6.66 16.22 10.96
CA THR A 81 6.89 14.78 10.74
C THR A 81 5.65 14.00 11.15
N GLY A 82 5.32 12.97 10.40
CA GLY A 82 4.23 12.06 10.73
C GLY A 82 4.39 10.71 10.05
N LEU A 83 3.31 9.97 9.93
CA LEU A 83 3.31 8.63 9.35
C LEU A 83 2.70 8.63 7.95
N TYR A 84 3.36 7.95 7.05
CA TYR A 84 2.83 7.55 5.75
C TYR A 84 2.69 6.04 5.74
N THR A 85 1.48 5.56 5.53
CA THR A 85 1.22 4.12 5.35
C THR A 85 0.73 3.90 3.92
N MET A 86 1.36 2.97 3.24
CA MET A 86 0.93 2.46 1.95
C MET A 86 0.32 1.07 2.11
N SER A 87 -0.65 0.74 1.28
CA SER A 87 -1.08 -0.63 1.02
C SER A 87 -1.17 -0.82 -0.48
N GLY A 88 -0.62 -1.92 -0.94
CA GLY A 88 -0.53 -2.24 -2.36
C GLY A 88 -0.67 -3.72 -2.63
N ALA A 89 -0.92 -4.03 -3.88
CA ALA A 89 -0.99 -5.39 -4.42
C ALA A 89 0.19 -5.66 -5.36
N ASP A 90 0.39 -6.93 -5.67
CA ASP A 90 1.39 -7.45 -6.61
C ASP A 90 2.84 -7.41 -6.12
N GLY A 91 3.07 -7.27 -4.81
CA GLY A 91 4.40 -7.39 -4.23
C GLY A 91 4.94 -8.81 -4.31
N GLN A 92 6.24 -8.95 -4.59
CA GLN A 92 6.89 -10.25 -4.85
C GLN A 92 8.10 -10.47 -3.94
N ARG A 93 8.17 -11.63 -3.34
CA ARG A 93 9.26 -12.00 -2.42
C ARG A 93 10.46 -12.68 -3.08
N GLY A 94 10.33 -13.10 -4.34
CA GLY A 94 11.36 -13.89 -5.02
C GLY A 94 11.57 -15.27 -4.40
N THR A 95 10.53 -15.86 -3.83
CA THR A 95 10.61 -17.20 -3.26
C THR A 95 10.33 -18.25 -4.32
N SER A 96 11.19 -19.25 -4.40
CA SER A 96 11.06 -20.32 -5.38
C SER A 96 9.70 -21.02 -5.29
N GLY A 97 9.01 -21.13 -6.41
CA GLY A 97 7.77 -21.89 -6.58
C GLY A 97 6.51 -21.09 -6.83
N TYR A 98 6.48 -19.79 -6.49
CA TYR A 98 5.30 -18.95 -6.67
C TYR A 98 5.59 -17.61 -7.36
N ASP A 99 6.73 -17.04 -7.14
CA ASP A 99 7.22 -15.84 -7.81
C ASP A 99 8.64 -16.08 -8.37
N ASN A 100 8.95 -15.45 -9.47
CA ASN A 100 10.24 -15.65 -10.15
C ASN A 100 11.28 -14.59 -9.78
N ALA A 101 10.87 -13.50 -9.19
CA ALA A 101 11.73 -12.39 -8.84
C ALA A 101 11.21 -11.68 -7.59
N ALA A 102 12.10 -11.14 -6.79
CA ALA A 102 11.73 -10.23 -5.73
C ALA A 102 11.47 -8.84 -6.33
N SER A 103 10.46 -8.14 -5.81
CA SER A 103 10.31 -6.72 -6.10
C SER A 103 11.50 -5.95 -5.52
N ASN A 104 12.01 -5.02 -6.26
CA ASN A 104 13.21 -4.23 -5.89
C ASN A 104 13.00 -2.74 -6.12
N GLU A 105 11.79 -2.26 -5.94
CA GLU A 105 11.49 -0.84 -6.06
C GLU A 105 12.14 -0.04 -4.95
N THR A 106 12.42 1.21 -5.29
CA THR A 106 12.87 2.23 -4.36
C THR A 106 11.77 3.26 -4.20
N GLY A 107 11.35 3.49 -2.96
CA GLY A 107 10.29 4.43 -2.61
C GLY A 107 10.82 5.76 -2.10
N PHE A 108 10.16 6.84 -2.52
CA PHE A 108 10.47 8.21 -2.09
C PHE A 108 9.22 8.92 -1.62
N PHE A 109 9.35 9.74 -0.60
CA PHE A 109 8.33 10.67 -0.14
C PHE A 109 8.90 12.08 -0.10
N ASN A 110 8.33 13.01 -0.88
CA ASN A 110 8.87 14.36 -1.07
C ASN A 110 10.36 14.38 -1.44
N GLY A 111 10.79 13.44 -2.27
CA GLY A 111 12.17 13.27 -2.71
C GLY A 111 13.12 12.64 -1.70
N ALA A 112 12.66 12.32 -0.48
CA ALA A 112 13.45 11.56 0.47
C ALA A 112 13.17 10.06 0.34
N GLN A 113 14.22 9.25 0.21
CA GLN A 113 14.07 7.80 0.13
C GLN A 113 13.50 7.24 1.44
N ILE A 114 12.44 6.44 1.32
CA ILE A 114 11.75 5.80 2.46
C ILE A 114 11.86 4.28 2.44
N SER A 115 11.95 3.67 1.27
CA SER A 115 12.09 2.22 1.10
C SER A 115 13.07 1.86 -0.01
N GLY A 116 13.40 0.58 -0.09
CA GLY A 116 14.40 0.04 -0.98
C GLY A 116 15.84 0.18 -0.48
N PRO A 117 16.77 -0.66 -0.97
CA PRO A 117 18.17 -0.58 -0.59
C PRO A 117 18.82 0.78 -0.94
N PRO A 118 19.72 1.34 -0.13
CA PRO A 118 20.25 0.77 1.14
C PRO A 118 19.46 1.17 2.39
N VAL A 119 18.34 1.90 2.27
CA VAL A 119 17.62 2.50 3.40
C VAL A 119 16.80 1.47 4.17
N ALA A 120 16.03 0.64 3.45
CA ALA A 120 15.17 -0.38 4.02
C ALA A 120 14.93 -1.53 3.00
N ALA A 121 14.05 -2.46 3.33
CA ALA A 121 13.47 -3.36 2.36
C ALA A 121 12.55 -2.61 1.40
N SER A 122 12.22 -3.21 0.27
CA SER A 122 11.21 -2.72 -0.67
C SER A 122 9.82 -2.73 -0.05
N ASP A 123 8.95 -1.83 -0.47
CA ASP A 123 7.57 -1.75 0.04
C ASP A 123 6.63 -2.77 -0.63
N TRP A 124 6.96 -3.22 -1.84
CA TRP A 124 6.26 -4.30 -2.53
C TRP A 124 6.98 -5.62 -2.36
N ASP A 125 7.24 -6.03 -1.12
CA ASP A 125 7.96 -7.26 -0.81
C ASP A 125 7.05 -8.48 -0.59
N GLY A 126 5.74 -8.34 -0.77
CA GLY A 126 4.75 -9.40 -0.59
C GLY A 126 4.64 -9.90 0.84
N ALA A 127 4.97 -9.07 1.84
CA ALA A 127 5.13 -9.52 3.23
C ALA A 127 3.83 -9.60 4.02
N ALA A 128 2.73 -8.98 3.56
CA ALA A 128 1.54 -8.78 4.38
C ALA A 128 0.44 -9.83 4.18
N GLY A 129 0.45 -10.61 3.13
CA GLY A 129 -0.62 -11.56 2.83
C GLY A 129 -0.60 -12.86 3.65
N LEU A 130 -1.78 -13.38 4.01
CA LEU A 130 -1.96 -14.72 4.60
C LEU A 130 -3.11 -15.43 3.87
N PRO A 131 -3.07 -16.75 3.64
CA PRO A 131 -2.05 -17.74 4.03
C PRO A 131 -0.80 -17.75 3.13
N LEU A 132 -0.89 -17.11 1.99
CA LEU A 132 0.25 -16.93 1.08
C LEU A 132 0.80 -15.53 1.33
N VAL A 133 1.98 -15.45 1.90
CA VAL A 133 2.69 -14.18 2.16
C VAL A 133 3.28 -13.69 0.86
N GLN A 134 2.44 -13.23 -0.04
CA GLN A 134 2.76 -12.78 -1.38
C GLN A 134 1.64 -11.90 -1.91
N LEU A 135 1.94 -11.03 -2.83
CA LEU A 135 0.97 -10.22 -3.59
C LEU A 135 0.27 -9.12 -2.79
N TRP A 136 0.53 -8.96 -1.49
CA TRP A 136 -0.08 -7.90 -0.69
C TRP A 136 0.90 -7.30 0.29
N ASP A 137 0.89 -5.98 0.37
CA ASP A 137 1.82 -5.21 1.18
C ASP A 137 1.13 -4.14 2.00
N VAL A 138 1.66 -3.92 3.20
CA VAL A 138 1.30 -2.82 4.08
C VAL A 138 2.57 -2.34 4.79
N HIS A 139 3.04 -1.15 4.45
CA HIS A 139 4.23 -0.57 5.06
C HIS A 139 3.96 0.81 5.62
N THR A 140 4.65 1.16 6.70
CA THR A 140 4.51 2.46 7.36
C THR A 140 5.88 3.11 7.56
N HIS A 141 5.99 4.35 7.13
CA HIS A 141 7.21 5.14 7.21
C HIS A 141 7.00 6.42 8.02
N ILE A 142 8.05 6.87 8.69
CA ILE A 142 8.11 8.21 9.26
C ILE A 142 8.55 9.15 8.14
N VAL A 143 7.73 10.15 7.82
CA VAL A 143 7.96 11.06 6.71
C VAL A 143 7.82 12.52 7.14
N ARG A 144 8.39 13.41 6.33
CA ARG A 144 8.21 14.85 6.50
C ARG A 144 7.23 15.36 5.45
N TYR A 145 6.15 15.99 5.91
CA TYR A 145 5.12 16.56 5.05
C TYR A 145 5.53 17.91 4.45
N ALA A 146 5.03 18.15 3.24
CA ALA A 146 4.91 19.49 2.70
C ALA A 146 3.50 20.04 3.01
N PRO A 147 3.30 21.37 3.11
CA PRO A 147 2.06 21.93 3.67
C PRO A 147 0.79 21.57 2.91
N THR A 148 0.81 21.60 1.59
CA THR A 148 -0.39 21.51 0.75
C THR A 148 -0.49 20.25 -0.08
N SER A 149 0.64 19.61 -0.35
CA SER A 149 0.71 18.35 -1.09
C SER A 149 2.02 17.65 -0.80
N SER A 150 2.03 16.33 -0.89
CA SER A 150 3.23 15.50 -0.85
C SER A 150 3.32 14.67 -2.12
N THR A 151 4.53 14.36 -2.55
CA THR A 151 4.76 13.43 -3.65
C THR A 151 5.17 12.06 -3.11
N VAL A 152 4.64 11.02 -3.72
CA VAL A 152 5.02 9.64 -3.49
C VAL A 152 5.52 9.09 -4.81
N GLU A 153 6.72 8.54 -4.82
CA GLU A 153 7.34 7.98 -6.01
C GLU A 153 7.90 6.61 -5.67
N TYR A 154 7.67 5.65 -6.58
CA TYR A 154 8.30 4.35 -6.53
C TYR A 154 8.89 4.05 -7.89
N THR A 155 10.11 3.56 -7.90
CA THR A 155 10.83 3.17 -9.11
C THR A 155 11.27 1.73 -8.99
N ALA A 156 10.75 0.87 -9.85
CA ALA A 156 11.18 -0.52 -9.97
C ALA A 156 12.33 -0.65 -10.98
N GLU A 157 13.33 -1.46 -10.66
CA GLU A 157 14.46 -1.69 -11.57
C GLU A 157 14.12 -2.66 -12.71
N THR A 158 13.21 -3.59 -12.46
CA THR A 158 12.73 -4.57 -13.44
C THR A 158 11.22 -4.48 -13.54
N GLY A 159 10.68 -4.67 -14.74
CA GLY A 159 9.25 -4.54 -15.00
C GLY A 159 8.39 -5.37 -14.04
N ASP A 160 7.97 -4.73 -12.98
CA ASP A 160 7.08 -5.22 -11.97
C ASP A 160 5.83 -4.36 -11.94
N CYS A 161 4.71 -4.92 -11.52
CA CYS A 161 3.47 -4.18 -11.38
C CYS A 161 3.44 -3.56 -9.99
N LEU A 162 3.34 -2.25 -9.93
CA LEU A 162 3.14 -1.52 -8.68
C LEU A 162 1.67 -1.10 -8.62
N VAL A 163 0.88 -1.77 -7.82
CA VAL A 163 -0.56 -1.50 -7.69
C VAL A 163 -0.88 -0.92 -6.33
N PRO A 164 -0.79 0.42 -6.16
CA PRO A 164 -1.20 1.05 -4.93
C PRO A 164 -2.72 0.96 -4.77
N VAL A 165 -3.16 0.67 -3.56
CA VAL A 165 -4.59 0.54 -3.23
C VAL A 165 -5.04 1.67 -2.32
N VAL A 166 -4.29 1.96 -1.27
CA VAL A 166 -4.61 3.05 -0.35
C VAL A 166 -3.33 3.65 0.24
N PHE A 167 -3.33 4.97 0.36
CA PHE A 167 -2.34 5.69 1.15
C PHE A 167 -3.00 6.39 2.32
N VAL A 168 -2.36 6.32 3.47
CA VAL A 168 -2.82 6.98 4.69
C VAL A 168 -1.72 7.89 5.22
N LEU A 169 -2.05 9.16 5.40
CA LEU A 169 -1.20 10.11 6.10
C LEU A 169 -1.74 10.36 7.50
N GLN A 170 -0.87 10.31 8.50
CA GLN A 170 -1.19 10.70 9.86
C GLN A 170 -0.21 11.76 10.34
N ALA A 171 -0.70 12.95 10.59
CA ALA A 171 0.09 14.09 11.00
C ALA A 171 -0.52 14.83 12.19
N THR A 172 0.31 15.50 12.95
CA THR A 172 -0.20 16.54 13.87
C THR A 172 -0.64 17.75 13.06
N THR A 173 -1.80 18.28 13.36
CA THR A 173 -2.22 19.58 12.82
C THR A 173 -1.49 20.72 13.57
N PRO A 174 -1.19 21.80 12.88
CA PRO A 174 -0.59 22.99 13.53
C PRO A 174 -1.42 23.55 14.66
#